data_a834e38e21109c37480231e2b0e49671
#
_entry.id   a834e38e21109c37480231e2b0e49671
#
_cell.length_a   1.000
_cell.length_b   1.000
_cell.length_c   1.000
_cell.angle_alpha   90.00
_cell.angle_beta   90.00
_cell.angle_gamma   90.00
#
_symmetry.space_group_name_H-M   'P 1'
#
loop_
_entity.id
_entity.type
_entity.pdbx_description
1 polymer ?
#
loop_
_entity_poly.entity_id
_entity_poly.type
_entity_poly.pdbx_seq_one_letter_code
_entity_poly.pdbx_strand_id
1 'polypeptide(L)'
;MLSSEGYRVSAELIEKVRSGKWNPDADKNDRDQRDGLAARGYWQAFQSVKASIKKVLAGGNAGQIADDDHAAWYRELFGPSVTAGIVQAADLAGYRNGQVYIRRSMHTPPNMEAVRDLMPTFFELLQQEQQPAVRVVLGHFFFVYVHPYMDGNGRIGRFLMNLMMASGGYPWTIVPLERRKDDMSALESASVAWDIKPFARFLADLPGGGAKTKRT
;
A
#
# COMPACT_ATOMS: atom_id res chain seq x y z
N MET A 1 -7.69 -4.68 -5.29
CA MET A 1 -7.16 -3.89 -4.16
C MET A 1 -8.22 -2.96 -3.53
N LEU A 2 -8.92 -2.10 -4.29
CA LEU A 2 -9.95 -1.22 -3.71
C LEU A 2 -11.09 -2.00 -3.05
N SER A 3 -11.55 -3.07 -3.67
CA SER A 3 -12.61 -3.92 -3.10
C SER A 3 -12.23 -4.55 -1.76
N SER A 4 -10.95 -4.83 -1.52
CA SER A 4 -10.47 -5.32 -0.22
C SER A 4 -10.53 -4.26 0.89
N GLU A 5 -10.62 -2.98 0.53
CA GLU A 5 -10.78 -1.86 1.45
C GLU A 5 -12.26 -1.43 1.62
N GLY A 6 -13.19 -2.18 1.01
CA GLY A 6 -14.62 -1.94 1.13
C GLY A 6 -15.23 -0.99 0.10
N TYR A 7 -14.46 -0.58 -0.92
CA TYR A 7 -14.97 0.20 -2.05
C TYR A 7 -15.63 -0.70 -3.09
N ARG A 8 -16.76 -0.28 -3.64
CA ARG A 8 -17.46 -0.98 -4.72
C ARG A 8 -17.13 -0.33 -6.06
N VAL A 9 -16.03 -0.75 -6.65
CA VAL A 9 -15.52 -0.17 -7.90
C VAL A 9 -15.87 -1.10 -9.05
N SER A 10 -16.79 -0.67 -9.92
CA SER A 10 -17.17 -1.40 -11.14
C SER A 10 -16.11 -1.23 -12.23
N ALA A 11 -16.11 -2.17 -13.20
CA ALA A 11 -15.24 -2.06 -14.38
C ALA A 11 -15.51 -0.77 -15.18
N GLU A 12 -16.78 -0.35 -15.26
CA GLU A 12 -17.19 0.87 -15.93
C GLU A 12 -16.62 2.12 -15.22
N LEU A 13 -16.67 2.18 -13.88
CA LEU A 13 -16.09 3.27 -13.10
C LEU A 13 -14.57 3.33 -13.29
N ILE A 14 -13.90 2.19 -13.28
CA ILE A 14 -12.45 2.12 -13.55
C ILE A 14 -12.13 2.72 -14.91
N GLU A 15 -12.89 2.36 -15.95
CA GLU A 15 -12.66 2.87 -17.30
C GLU A 15 -12.96 4.36 -17.42
N LYS A 16 -14.02 4.88 -16.80
CA LYS A 16 -14.32 6.32 -16.74
C LYS A 16 -13.18 7.10 -16.06
N VAL A 17 -12.68 6.59 -14.94
CA VAL A 17 -11.55 7.21 -14.22
C VAL A 17 -10.27 7.18 -15.07
N ARG A 18 -9.95 6.04 -15.69
CA ARG A 18 -8.76 5.86 -16.51
C ARG A 18 -8.76 6.76 -17.75
N SER A 19 -9.94 6.90 -18.38
CA SER A 19 -10.12 7.75 -19.58
C SER A 19 -10.25 9.25 -19.27
N GLY A 20 -10.27 9.65 -17.98
CA GLY A 20 -10.46 11.04 -17.55
C GLY A 20 -11.91 11.55 -17.71
N LYS A 21 -12.85 10.68 -18.05
CA LYS A 21 -14.28 11.03 -18.25
C LYS A 21 -15.10 11.02 -16.97
N TRP A 22 -14.54 10.59 -15.85
CA TRP A 22 -15.23 10.61 -14.57
C TRP A 22 -15.34 12.05 -14.03
N ASN A 23 -16.56 12.46 -13.68
CA ASN A 23 -16.84 13.78 -13.12
C ASN A 23 -17.51 13.61 -11.74
N PRO A 24 -16.89 14.08 -10.63
CA PRO A 24 -17.44 13.98 -9.30
C PRO A 24 -18.76 14.71 -9.12
N ASP A 25 -19.01 15.78 -9.90
CA ASP A 25 -20.21 16.59 -9.78
C ASP A 25 -21.43 15.96 -10.48
N ALA A 26 -21.23 14.97 -11.32
CA ALA A 26 -22.28 14.28 -12.05
C ALA A 26 -22.92 13.12 -11.25
N ASP A 27 -22.20 12.55 -10.29
CA ASP A 27 -22.66 11.44 -9.47
C ASP A 27 -23.25 11.98 -8.15
N LYS A 28 -24.57 12.01 -8.08
CA LYS A 28 -25.34 12.58 -6.94
C LYS A 28 -25.44 11.65 -5.72
N ASN A 29 -24.82 10.47 -5.75
CA ASN A 29 -24.85 9.53 -4.65
C ASN A 29 -23.51 9.58 -3.90
N ASP A 30 -23.51 9.98 -2.64
CA ASP A 30 -22.32 10.13 -1.77
C ASP A 30 -21.40 8.90 -1.79
N ARG A 31 -21.97 7.70 -1.93
CA ARG A 31 -21.21 6.46 -1.98
C ARG A 31 -20.48 6.28 -3.30
N ASP A 32 -21.16 6.53 -4.42
CA ASP A 32 -20.56 6.39 -5.76
C ASP A 32 -19.50 7.46 -5.98
N GLN A 33 -19.72 8.66 -5.44
CA GLN A 33 -18.72 9.73 -5.41
C GLN A 33 -17.48 9.32 -4.60
N ARG A 34 -17.66 8.76 -3.41
CA ARG A 34 -16.57 8.26 -2.57
C ARG A 34 -15.78 7.14 -3.26
N ASP A 35 -16.49 6.19 -3.86
CA ASP A 35 -15.86 5.07 -4.56
C ASP A 35 -15.12 5.56 -5.81
N GLY A 36 -15.63 6.56 -6.51
CA GLY A 36 -14.99 7.23 -7.65
C GLY A 36 -13.73 8.00 -7.25
N LEU A 37 -13.78 8.77 -6.17
CA LEU A 37 -12.61 9.47 -5.62
C LEU A 37 -11.50 8.49 -5.22
N ALA A 38 -11.89 7.39 -4.55
CA ALA A 38 -10.95 6.34 -4.16
C ALA A 38 -10.32 5.64 -5.38
N ALA A 39 -11.11 5.37 -6.43
CA ALA A 39 -10.61 4.78 -7.66
C ALA A 39 -9.62 5.71 -8.39
N ARG A 40 -9.93 7.00 -8.47
CA ARG A 40 -9.07 8.02 -9.08
C ARG A 40 -7.77 8.18 -8.31
N GLY A 41 -7.83 8.31 -6.98
CA GLY A 41 -6.64 8.42 -6.14
C GLY A 41 -5.76 7.17 -6.24
N TYR A 42 -6.35 5.98 -6.23
CA TYR A 42 -5.63 4.74 -6.44
C TYR A 42 -4.93 4.71 -7.82
N TRP A 43 -5.60 5.15 -8.87
CA TRP A 43 -5.01 5.22 -10.22
C TRP A 43 -3.83 6.19 -10.27
N GLN A 44 -3.94 7.39 -9.68
CA GLN A 44 -2.87 8.38 -9.62
C GLN A 44 -1.67 7.82 -8.85
N ALA A 45 -1.88 7.30 -7.65
CA ALA A 45 -0.83 6.67 -6.85
C ALA A 45 -0.16 5.50 -7.59
N PHE A 46 -0.94 4.67 -8.30
CA PHE A 46 -0.40 3.58 -9.10
C PHE A 46 0.52 4.04 -10.22
N GLN A 47 0.25 5.19 -10.89
CA GLN A 47 1.17 5.75 -11.89
C GLN A 47 2.49 6.18 -11.23
N SER A 48 2.44 6.81 -10.06
CA SER A 48 3.64 7.18 -9.29
C SER A 48 4.45 5.96 -8.86
N VAL A 49 3.79 4.91 -8.37
CA VAL A 49 4.44 3.63 -8.03
C VAL A 49 5.09 2.97 -9.26
N LYS A 50 4.44 3.03 -10.43
CA LYS A 50 5.06 2.54 -11.68
C LYS A 50 6.34 3.29 -12.04
N ALA A 51 6.38 4.60 -11.79
CA ALA A 51 7.60 5.39 -11.98
C ALA A 51 8.71 4.96 -11.02
N SER A 52 8.38 4.71 -9.75
CA SER A 52 9.31 4.19 -8.74
C SER A 52 9.84 2.80 -9.11
N ILE A 53 8.97 1.90 -9.61
CA ILE A 53 9.38 0.58 -10.10
C ILE A 53 10.38 0.70 -11.27
N LYS A 54 10.19 1.66 -12.19
CA LYS A 54 11.16 1.89 -13.26
C LYS A 54 12.54 2.29 -12.72
N LYS A 55 12.60 3.11 -11.66
CA LYS A 55 13.86 3.46 -10.99
C LYS A 55 14.54 2.21 -10.40
N VAL A 56 13.78 1.32 -9.75
CA VAL A 56 14.29 0.06 -9.20
C VAL A 56 14.81 -0.86 -10.29
N LEU A 57 14.05 -1.02 -11.39
CA LEU A 57 14.47 -1.86 -12.52
C LEU A 57 15.70 -1.30 -13.26
N ALA A 58 15.95 0.00 -13.17
CA ALA A 58 17.17 0.66 -13.64
C ALA A 58 18.37 0.48 -12.68
N GLY A 59 18.23 -0.27 -11.60
CA GLY A 59 19.31 -0.59 -10.65
C GLY A 59 19.31 0.25 -9.37
N GLY A 60 18.30 1.10 -9.16
CA GLY A 60 18.17 1.89 -7.93
C GLY A 60 17.87 1.03 -6.71
N ASN A 61 18.33 1.47 -5.54
CA ASN A 61 18.03 0.81 -4.26
C ASN A 61 16.55 0.91 -3.93
N ALA A 62 15.87 -0.23 -3.80
CA ALA A 62 14.43 -0.26 -3.60
C ALA A 62 13.99 0.36 -2.26
N GLY A 63 14.77 0.17 -1.20
CA GLY A 63 14.52 0.77 0.11
C GLY A 63 14.61 2.28 0.07
N GLN A 64 15.65 2.83 -0.58
CA GLN A 64 15.82 4.28 -0.75
C GLN A 64 14.70 4.88 -1.60
N ILE A 65 14.35 4.23 -2.73
CA ILE A 65 13.26 4.70 -3.59
C ILE A 65 11.93 4.69 -2.85
N ALA A 66 11.70 3.68 -2.00
CA ALA A 66 10.50 3.62 -1.17
C ALA A 66 10.44 4.77 -0.16
N ASP A 67 11.56 5.07 0.49
CA ASP A 67 11.68 6.18 1.43
C ASP A 67 11.38 7.53 0.76
N ASP A 68 12.00 7.77 -0.38
CA ASP A 68 11.85 9.01 -1.14
C ASP A 68 10.42 9.20 -1.69
N ASP A 69 9.77 8.13 -2.14
CA ASP A 69 8.57 8.21 -2.96
C ASP A 69 7.26 7.89 -2.20
N HIS A 70 7.28 7.16 -1.07
CA HIS A 70 6.05 6.66 -0.40
C HIS A 70 5.09 7.79 0.04
N ALA A 71 5.62 8.93 0.46
CA ALA A 71 4.81 10.09 0.85
C ALA A 71 4.11 10.71 -0.38
N ALA A 72 4.73 10.66 -1.56
CA ALA A 72 4.09 11.08 -2.80
C ALA A 72 2.95 10.13 -3.18
N TRP A 73 3.15 8.80 -3.06
CA TRP A 73 2.07 7.82 -3.31
C TRP A 73 0.87 8.07 -2.38
N TYR A 74 1.14 8.41 -1.12
CA TYR A 74 0.09 8.71 -0.14
C TYR A 74 -0.70 9.97 -0.53
N ARG A 75 -0.03 11.05 -0.91
CA ARG A 75 -0.67 12.28 -1.38
C ARG A 75 -1.51 12.06 -2.63
N GLU A 76 -1.00 11.31 -3.62
CA GLU A 76 -1.75 10.96 -4.82
C GLU A 76 -2.99 10.10 -4.51
N LEU A 77 -2.88 9.17 -3.55
CA LEU A 77 -3.97 8.30 -3.14
C LEU A 77 -5.18 9.07 -2.61
N PHE A 78 -4.95 10.18 -1.94
CA PHE A 78 -6.00 11.02 -1.33
C PHE A 78 -6.19 12.36 -2.02
N GLY A 79 -5.39 12.70 -3.02
CA GLY A 79 -5.47 13.95 -3.76
C GLY A 79 -6.86 14.30 -4.27
N PRO A 80 -7.61 13.36 -4.91
CA PRO A 80 -8.99 13.62 -5.31
C PRO A 80 -9.92 13.96 -4.15
N SER A 81 -9.73 13.35 -2.98
CA SER A 81 -10.51 13.65 -1.77
C SER A 81 -10.17 15.03 -1.19
N VAL A 82 -8.92 15.48 -1.33
CA VAL A 82 -8.54 16.87 -0.98
C VAL A 82 -9.19 17.86 -1.94
N THR A 83 -9.15 17.61 -3.24
CA THR A 83 -9.78 18.46 -4.25
C THR A 83 -11.29 18.58 -4.02
N ALA A 84 -11.93 17.50 -3.57
CA ALA A 84 -13.37 17.48 -3.23
C ALA A 84 -13.67 18.08 -1.84
N GLY A 85 -12.68 18.57 -1.08
CA GLY A 85 -12.87 19.16 0.24
C GLY A 85 -13.22 18.17 1.36
N ILE A 86 -13.06 16.85 1.12
CA ILE A 86 -13.37 15.79 2.11
C ILE A 86 -12.22 15.59 3.09
N VAL A 87 -10.98 15.75 2.61
CA VAL A 87 -9.74 15.62 3.39
C VAL A 87 -8.97 16.94 3.29
N GLN A 88 -8.37 17.39 4.37
CA GLN A 88 -7.52 18.58 4.31
C GLN A 88 -6.13 18.22 3.82
N ALA A 89 -5.51 19.09 3.02
CA ALA A 89 -4.14 18.87 2.54
C ALA A 89 -3.11 18.72 3.68
N ALA A 90 -3.35 19.42 4.80
CA ALA A 90 -2.52 19.31 6.01
C ALA A 90 -2.53 17.90 6.63
N ASP A 91 -3.62 17.15 6.47
CA ASP A 91 -3.72 15.77 6.98
C ASP A 91 -2.83 14.79 6.21
N LEU A 92 -2.34 15.19 5.04
CA LEU A 92 -1.44 14.40 4.19
C LEU A 92 0.03 14.84 4.30
N ALA A 93 0.35 15.81 5.16
CA ALA A 93 1.68 16.43 5.22
C ALA A 93 2.73 15.60 5.96
N GLY A 94 2.41 14.41 6.43
CA GLY A 94 3.35 13.55 7.16
C GLY A 94 2.70 12.30 7.70
N TYR A 95 3.32 11.71 8.71
CA TYR A 95 2.75 10.58 9.43
C TYR A 95 1.61 11.05 10.35
N ARG A 96 0.79 10.10 10.77
CA ARG A 96 -0.37 10.36 11.63
C ARG A 96 0.02 11.12 12.92
N ASN A 97 -0.87 12.00 13.31
CA ASN A 97 -0.79 12.81 14.52
C ASN A 97 -1.79 12.36 15.60
N GLY A 98 -2.36 11.17 15.44
CA GLY A 98 -3.30 10.57 16.38
C GLY A 98 -3.11 9.07 16.51
N GLN A 99 -3.73 8.49 17.55
CA GLN A 99 -3.77 7.05 17.74
C GLN A 99 -4.74 6.42 16.74
N VAL A 100 -4.39 5.25 16.22
CA VAL A 100 -5.22 4.46 15.31
C VAL A 100 -5.39 3.04 15.85
N TYR A 101 -6.50 2.41 15.47
CA TYR A 101 -6.79 1.02 15.80
C TYR A 101 -7.15 0.26 14.53
N ILE A 102 -6.63 -0.94 14.40
CA ILE A 102 -6.91 -1.79 13.24
C ILE A 102 -8.18 -2.59 13.53
N ARG A 103 -9.19 -2.39 12.70
CA ARG A 103 -10.49 -3.05 12.90
C ARG A 103 -10.33 -4.57 12.87
N ARG A 104 -10.81 -5.26 13.90
CA ARG A 104 -10.77 -6.72 14.07
C ARG A 104 -9.35 -7.29 14.22
N SER A 105 -8.42 -6.50 14.71
CA SER A 105 -7.08 -6.93 15.09
C SER A 105 -6.89 -6.71 16.59
N MET A 106 -6.12 -7.57 17.22
CA MET A 106 -5.64 -7.39 18.59
C MET A 106 -4.33 -6.60 18.63
N HIS A 107 -3.70 -6.39 17.47
CA HIS A 107 -2.55 -5.54 17.36
C HIS A 107 -2.93 -4.07 17.53
N THR A 108 -2.29 -3.40 18.47
CA THR A 108 -2.37 -1.94 18.62
C THR A 108 -1.12 -1.32 18.02
N PRO A 109 -1.26 -0.52 16.93
CA PRO A 109 -0.11 0.17 16.35
C PRO A 109 0.61 1.06 17.37
N PRO A 110 1.94 1.26 17.21
CA PRO A 110 2.72 2.14 18.08
C PRO A 110 2.08 3.52 18.25
N ASN A 111 2.44 4.25 19.29
CA ASN A 111 1.96 5.62 19.46
C ASN A 111 2.52 6.54 18.35
N MET A 112 1.94 7.73 18.19
CA MET A 112 2.29 8.65 17.09
C MET A 112 3.72 9.19 17.18
N GLU A 113 4.26 9.32 18.40
CA GLU A 113 5.64 9.77 18.61
C GLU A 113 6.62 8.71 18.10
N ALA A 114 6.40 7.45 18.48
CA ALA A 114 7.24 6.33 18.05
C ALA A 114 7.23 6.14 16.53
N VAL A 115 6.14 6.47 15.82
CA VAL A 115 6.10 6.37 14.35
C VAL A 115 7.19 7.20 13.69
N ARG A 116 7.48 8.40 14.24
CA ARG A 116 8.48 9.32 13.68
C ARG A 116 9.91 8.77 13.78
N ASP A 117 10.18 7.96 14.79
CA ASP A 117 11.48 7.30 14.98
C ASP A 117 11.55 5.95 14.24
N LEU A 118 10.44 5.21 14.21
CA LEU A 118 10.37 3.90 13.59
C LEU A 118 10.47 3.95 12.07
N MET A 119 9.86 4.95 11.42
CA MET A 119 9.82 4.99 9.95
C MET A 119 11.19 5.24 9.31
N PRO A 120 12.04 6.17 9.78
CA PRO A 120 13.41 6.29 9.27
C PRO A 120 14.20 4.98 9.45
N THR A 121 14.14 4.37 10.62
CA THR A 121 14.82 3.10 10.90
C THR A 121 14.31 1.97 10.00
N PHE A 122 13.01 1.91 9.77
CA PHE A 122 12.39 0.94 8.86
C PHE A 122 12.94 1.06 7.44
N PHE A 123 13.02 2.28 6.89
CA PHE A 123 13.54 2.47 5.54
C PHE A 123 15.05 2.21 5.47
N GLU A 124 15.82 2.57 6.50
CA GLU A 124 17.23 2.23 6.58
C GLU A 124 17.47 0.70 6.52
N LEU A 125 16.70 -0.08 7.28
CA LEU A 125 16.75 -1.53 7.24
C LEU A 125 16.39 -2.10 5.85
N LEU A 126 15.38 -1.52 5.19
CA LEU A 126 15.02 -1.93 3.83
C LEU A 126 16.10 -1.62 2.79
N GLN A 127 16.86 -0.53 2.98
CA GLN A 127 17.98 -0.16 2.12
C GLN A 127 19.16 -1.13 2.27
N GLN A 128 19.41 -1.60 3.51
CA GLN A 128 20.52 -2.47 3.85
C GLN A 128 20.25 -3.95 3.53
N GLU A 129 18.96 -4.38 3.55
CA GLU A 129 18.61 -5.78 3.32
C GLU A 129 18.92 -6.22 1.88
N GLN A 130 19.73 -7.26 1.74
CA GLN A 130 20.19 -7.76 0.44
C GLN A 130 19.25 -8.79 -0.19
N GLN A 131 18.45 -9.50 0.63
CA GLN A 131 17.57 -10.56 0.15
C GLN A 131 16.21 -10.01 -0.27
N PRO A 132 15.86 -10.02 -1.57
CA PRO A 132 14.59 -9.44 -2.02
C PRO A 132 13.36 -10.06 -1.36
N ALA A 133 13.36 -11.38 -1.13
CA ALA A 133 12.25 -12.06 -0.48
C ALA A 133 12.05 -11.58 0.97
N VAL A 134 13.13 -11.30 1.70
CA VAL A 134 13.08 -10.73 3.06
C VAL A 134 12.53 -9.31 3.00
N ARG A 135 13.01 -8.47 2.08
CA ARG A 135 12.46 -7.11 1.87
C ARG A 135 10.96 -7.13 1.58
N VAL A 136 10.49 -8.07 0.73
CA VAL A 136 9.06 -8.20 0.42
C VAL A 136 8.24 -8.50 1.67
N VAL A 137 8.65 -9.52 2.44
CA VAL A 137 7.90 -9.99 3.62
C VAL A 137 7.96 -8.95 4.74
N LEU A 138 9.16 -8.54 5.14
CA LEU A 138 9.34 -7.64 6.28
C LEU A 138 8.96 -6.21 5.93
N GLY A 139 9.18 -5.75 4.69
CA GLY A 139 8.77 -4.43 4.24
C GLY A 139 7.26 -4.25 4.30
N HIS A 140 6.49 -5.19 3.76
CA HIS A 140 5.03 -5.13 3.87
C HIS A 140 4.58 -5.23 5.33
N PHE A 141 5.09 -6.24 6.06
CA PHE A 141 4.69 -6.50 7.45
C PHE A 141 4.95 -5.30 8.35
N PHE A 142 6.18 -4.80 8.41
CA PHE A 142 6.51 -3.69 9.32
C PHE A 142 5.81 -2.39 8.95
N PHE A 143 5.60 -2.11 7.67
CA PHE A 143 4.84 -0.93 7.28
C PHE A 143 3.40 -0.97 7.81
N VAL A 144 2.70 -2.11 7.67
CA VAL A 144 1.33 -2.24 8.18
C VAL A 144 1.29 -2.39 9.70
N TYR A 145 2.34 -2.92 10.32
CA TYR A 145 2.49 -3.01 11.77
C TYR A 145 2.63 -1.61 12.41
N VAL A 146 3.51 -0.76 11.88
CA VAL A 146 3.69 0.61 12.35
C VAL A 146 2.47 1.46 12.05
N HIS A 147 1.79 1.20 10.94
CA HIS A 147 0.55 1.90 10.53
C HIS A 147 0.74 3.41 10.48
N PRO A 148 1.68 3.94 9.65
CA PRO A 148 2.18 5.30 9.79
C PRO A 148 1.17 6.40 9.42
N TYR A 149 0.08 6.08 8.74
CA TYR A 149 -0.92 7.05 8.29
C TYR A 149 -2.27 6.85 9.01
N MET A 150 -3.13 7.86 8.97
CA MET A 150 -4.48 7.76 9.52
C MET A 150 -5.38 6.79 8.76
N ASP A 151 -5.20 6.68 7.43
CA ASP A 151 -5.87 5.72 6.54
C ASP A 151 -4.93 5.34 5.38
N GLY A 152 -5.30 4.32 4.60
CA GLY A 152 -4.57 3.94 3.39
C GLY A 152 -3.33 3.07 3.61
N ASN A 153 -2.98 2.71 4.85
CA ASN A 153 -1.78 1.92 5.14
C ASN A 153 -1.75 0.58 4.40
N GLY A 154 -2.88 -0.10 4.29
CA GLY A 154 -2.98 -1.35 3.53
C GLY A 154 -2.72 -1.16 2.03
N ARG A 155 -3.16 -0.04 1.44
CA ARG A 155 -2.93 0.28 0.03
C ARG A 155 -1.46 0.63 -0.23
N ILE A 156 -0.88 1.50 0.58
CA ILE A 156 0.54 1.87 0.50
C ILE A 156 1.44 0.67 0.80
N GLY A 157 1.13 -0.14 1.81
CA GLY A 157 1.87 -1.36 2.11
C GLY A 157 1.92 -2.34 0.94
N ARG A 158 0.81 -2.49 0.19
CA ARG A 158 0.79 -3.31 -1.03
C ARG A 158 1.56 -2.68 -2.20
N PHE A 159 1.62 -1.37 -2.31
CA PHE A 159 2.51 -0.69 -3.27
C PHE A 159 3.97 -0.93 -2.91
N LEU A 160 4.33 -0.77 -1.64
CA LEU A 160 5.66 -1.07 -1.13
C LEU A 160 6.06 -2.53 -1.39
N MET A 161 5.17 -3.48 -1.07
CA MET A 161 5.37 -4.90 -1.37
C MET A 161 5.73 -5.12 -2.84
N ASN A 162 4.98 -4.52 -3.77
CA ASN A 162 5.21 -4.67 -5.20
C ASN A 162 6.50 -3.99 -5.68
N LEU A 163 6.89 -2.87 -5.07
CA LEU A 163 8.18 -2.26 -5.32
C LEU A 163 9.34 -3.19 -4.91
N MET A 164 9.22 -3.81 -3.72
CA MET A 164 10.21 -4.79 -3.24
C MET A 164 10.22 -6.05 -4.10
N MET A 165 9.05 -6.52 -4.58
CA MET A 165 8.95 -7.63 -5.53
C MET A 165 9.69 -7.31 -6.82
N ALA A 166 9.52 -6.12 -7.39
CA ALA A 166 10.21 -5.69 -8.60
C ALA A 166 11.74 -5.74 -8.44
N SER A 167 12.27 -5.38 -7.27
CA SER A 167 13.70 -5.45 -6.97
C SER A 167 14.27 -6.87 -6.99
N GLY A 168 13.43 -7.87 -6.75
CA GLY A 168 13.77 -9.30 -6.82
C GLY A 168 13.49 -9.94 -8.17
N GLY A 169 12.95 -9.20 -9.13
CA GLY A 169 12.50 -9.73 -10.42
C GLY A 169 11.20 -10.55 -10.32
N TYR A 170 10.41 -10.34 -9.26
CA TYR A 170 9.09 -10.94 -9.13
C TYR A 170 8.05 -10.09 -9.88
N PRO A 171 7.00 -10.70 -10.44
CA PRO A 171 5.93 -9.97 -11.12
C PRO A 171 5.09 -9.17 -10.13
N TRP A 172 4.39 -8.15 -10.66
CA TRP A 172 3.36 -7.44 -9.91
C TRP A 172 2.31 -8.42 -9.37
N THR A 173 2.06 -8.36 -8.07
CA THR A 173 1.17 -9.29 -7.38
C THR A 173 0.00 -8.56 -6.72
N ILE A 174 -1.17 -9.14 -6.86
CA ILE A 174 -2.42 -8.65 -6.25
C ILE A 174 -2.89 -9.69 -5.25
N VAL A 175 -3.22 -9.25 -4.03
CA VAL A 175 -3.93 -10.11 -3.07
C VAL A 175 -5.39 -10.21 -3.53
N PRO A 176 -5.87 -11.40 -3.96
CA PRO A 176 -7.26 -11.59 -4.35
C PRO A 176 -8.21 -11.30 -3.19
N LEU A 177 -9.42 -10.84 -3.52
CA LEU A 177 -10.43 -10.52 -2.51
C LEU A 177 -10.81 -11.74 -1.65
N GLU A 178 -10.86 -12.90 -2.28
CA GLU A 178 -11.16 -14.20 -1.66
C GLU A 178 -10.13 -14.59 -0.61
N ARG A 179 -8.87 -14.17 -0.82
CA ARG A 179 -7.76 -14.45 0.08
C ARG A 179 -7.53 -13.37 1.15
N ARG A 180 -8.39 -12.35 1.20
CA ARG A 180 -8.26 -11.27 2.19
C ARG A 180 -8.30 -11.76 3.63
N LYS A 181 -9.12 -12.77 3.91
CA LYS A 181 -9.22 -13.34 5.27
C LYS A 181 -7.92 -14.03 5.68
N ASP A 182 -7.29 -14.75 4.73
CA ASP A 182 -6.01 -15.42 4.97
C ASP A 182 -4.89 -14.40 5.20
N ASP A 183 -4.86 -13.32 4.38
CA ASP A 183 -3.92 -12.20 4.52
C ASP A 183 -4.00 -11.57 5.92
N MET A 184 -5.22 -11.21 6.34
CA MET A 184 -5.43 -10.60 7.66
C MET A 184 -5.08 -11.55 8.80
N SER A 185 -5.39 -12.85 8.69
CA SER A 185 -5.03 -13.86 9.69
C SER A 185 -3.52 -14.06 9.79
N ALA A 186 -2.82 -14.06 8.65
CA ALA A 186 -1.38 -14.20 8.62
C ALA A 186 -0.66 -12.98 9.20
N LEU A 187 -1.15 -11.77 8.91
CA LEU A 187 -0.66 -10.52 9.52
C LEU A 187 -0.93 -10.49 11.03
N GLU A 188 -2.09 -10.95 11.48
CA GLU A 188 -2.44 -11.05 12.91
C GLU A 188 -1.48 -12.00 13.64
N SER A 189 -1.19 -13.17 13.05
CA SER A 189 -0.19 -14.11 13.60
C SER A 189 1.18 -13.45 13.75
N ALA A 190 1.61 -12.71 12.75
CA ALA A 190 2.89 -11.99 12.79
C ALA A 190 2.89 -10.87 13.83
N SER A 191 1.80 -10.11 13.96
CA SER A 191 1.72 -8.94 14.83
C SER A 191 1.52 -9.28 16.31
N VAL A 192 0.77 -10.34 16.61
CA VAL A 192 0.34 -10.68 17.97
C VAL A 192 1.13 -11.86 18.51
N ALA A 193 1.32 -12.90 17.70
CA ALA A 193 2.05 -14.11 18.10
C ALA A 193 3.55 -14.10 17.74
N TRP A 194 4.04 -13.05 17.09
CA TRP A 194 5.43 -12.94 16.60
C TRP A 194 5.85 -14.08 15.67
N ASP A 195 4.89 -14.72 14.99
CA ASP A 195 5.14 -15.74 13.97
C ASP A 195 4.90 -15.18 12.57
N ILE A 196 5.99 -14.81 11.90
CA ILE A 196 5.98 -14.29 10.53
C ILE A 196 5.79 -15.38 9.45
N LYS A 197 5.95 -16.66 9.81
CA LYS A 197 5.96 -17.77 8.83
C LYS A 197 4.64 -17.91 8.05
N PRO A 198 3.45 -17.79 8.67
CA PRO A 198 2.19 -17.82 7.94
C PRO A 198 2.11 -16.72 6.89
N PHE A 199 2.59 -15.51 7.21
CA PHE A 199 2.57 -14.39 6.27
C PHE A 199 3.58 -14.58 5.12
N ALA A 200 4.78 -15.06 5.40
CA ALA A 200 5.76 -15.37 4.38
C ALA A 200 5.26 -16.45 3.40
N ARG A 201 4.62 -17.53 3.93
CA ARG A 201 3.98 -18.56 3.11
C ARG A 201 2.83 -18.00 2.27
N PHE A 202 1.97 -17.20 2.89
CA PHE A 202 0.86 -16.55 2.19
C PHE A 202 1.32 -15.75 0.97
N LEU A 203 2.37 -14.93 1.12
CA LEU A 203 2.93 -14.14 0.01
C LEU A 203 3.57 -15.04 -1.07
N ALA A 204 4.27 -16.11 -0.67
CA ALA A 204 4.87 -17.06 -1.60
C ALA A 204 3.82 -17.83 -2.44
N ASP A 205 2.63 -18.09 -1.86
CA ASP A 205 1.53 -18.82 -2.50
C ASP A 205 0.63 -17.92 -3.37
N LEU A 206 0.86 -16.61 -3.40
CA LEU A 206 0.09 -15.75 -4.28
C LEU A 206 0.45 -16.00 -5.76
N PRO A 207 -0.53 -15.93 -6.68
CA PRO A 207 -0.26 -16.01 -8.11
C PRO A 207 0.79 -14.97 -8.52
N GLY A 208 1.95 -15.44 -8.98
CA GLY A 208 3.10 -14.59 -9.29
C GLY A 208 4.10 -14.38 -8.16
N GLY A 209 3.76 -14.68 -6.91
CA GLY A 209 4.64 -14.43 -5.74
C GLY A 209 5.91 -15.30 -5.70
N GLY A 210 5.87 -16.50 -6.26
CA GLY A 210 7.00 -17.45 -6.27
C GLY A 210 7.75 -17.57 -7.60
N ALA A 211 7.24 -17.01 -8.69
CA ALA A 211 7.84 -17.15 -10.01
C ALA A 211 8.62 -15.89 -10.40
N LYS A 212 9.94 -15.99 -10.52
CA LYS A 212 10.76 -14.92 -11.12
C LYS A 212 10.41 -14.75 -12.58
N THR A 213 10.12 -13.53 -13.02
CA THR A 213 9.99 -13.20 -14.44
C THR A 213 11.33 -13.47 -15.13
N LYS A 214 11.36 -14.36 -16.14
CA LYS A 214 12.56 -14.52 -16.97
C LYS A 214 12.83 -13.16 -17.63
N ARG A 215 14.00 -12.59 -17.37
CA ARG A 215 14.49 -11.46 -18.15
C ARG A 215 14.71 -11.96 -19.58
N THR A 216 13.89 -11.51 -20.51
CA THR A 216 14.18 -11.56 -21.95
C THR A 216 15.01 -10.36 -22.33
#